data_7999facd2fc0ec861cdd9ff9ffaddad5
#
_entry.id   7999facd2fc0ec861cdd9ff9ffaddad5
#
_cell.length_a   1.000
_cell.length_b   1.000
_cell.length_c   1.000
_cell.angle_alpha   90.00
_cell.angle_beta   90.00
_cell.angle_gamma   90.00
#
_symmetry.space_group_name_H-M   'P 1'
#
loop_
_entity.id
_entity.type
_entity.pdbx_description
1 polymer ?
#
loop_
_entity_poly.entity_id
_entity_poly.type
_entity_poly.pdbx_seq_one_letter_code
_entity_poly.pdbx_strand_id
1 'polypeptide(L)'
;MAEILAALRSLMSSHDPPLHALVVPSEDYHQSEYVSARDKRREFVSGFTGSAGLALITMNEALLWTDGRYFLQATQELTGEWKLMRMLEDPAVDVWMANNLPNDAAIGVDPWCVSIDTAQRWERAFAKKQQKLVQTSTNLVDKVWKNRPPAETYPVTVQQIEFAGSSVVEKLKELREKLTNEKARGIIITTLDEVAWLYNIRGTDVPYCPVVHAFAIVTTNAAFLYVDKRKVSSEVISFLKESGVEVRDYDAVSSDVVLLQSNQLNPPADVQGSDLIWADPNSCSYALYSKLNSDKVLLQQSPLALAKAIKNPVELDGLKKAHIRDGAAIVQYIVWLDKQMQEIYGASGYFLEGEATKEKKHSGTVKLTEVTVSDKLESFRASKEHFRGLSFPTISSVGPNAAIMHYSPQSETCAEMDPNSIYLCDSGAQLFNYIFEALTPQKAHMQMSNLSMAFHDQTPEVLKGHIALGNAVFPNGTCGHTLDILARLPLWKYGLDYRHGTGHGVGSYLNVHEGPQSISFKPRNVPIHASMTATDEPGYYEDGNFGIRLENVLVVTDANTKFNFGDKGYMSFEHITWAPYQIKMINLKSLTPEEIDWLNAYHSRCRDILAPYLDETELAWLKKATEPASA
;
A
#
# COMPACT_ATOMS: atom_id res chain seq x y z
N MET A 1 19.89 19.44 -8.00
CA MET A 1 18.60 20.06 -7.63
C MET A 1 18.52 21.52 -8.05
N ALA A 2 19.45 22.39 -7.72
CA ALA A 2 19.42 23.82 -8.05
C ALA A 2 19.17 24.12 -9.54
N GLU A 3 19.81 23.43 -10.47
CA GLU A 3 19.61 23.59 -11.92
C GLU A 3 18.19 23.22 -12.37
N ILE A 4 17.62 22.15 -11.82
CA ILE A 4 16.25 21.71 -12.11
C ILE A 4 15.26 22.78 -11.65
N LEU A 5 15.42 23.29 -10.42
CA LEU A 5 14.58 24.36 -9.87
C LEU A 5 14.69 25.65 -10.71
N ALA A 6 15.90 26.02 -11.13
CA ALA A 6 16.10 27.20 -11.98
C ALA A 6 15.41 27.03 -13.35
N ALA A 7 15.51 25.86 -13.98
CA ALA A 7 14.86 25.58 -15.25
C ALA A 7 13.32 25.59 -15.12
N LEU A 8 12.76 25.02 -14.05
CA LEU A 8 11.32 25.07 -13.79
C LEU A 8 10.83 26.50 -13.54
N ARG A 9 11.54 27.30 -12.74
CA ARG A 9 11.22 28.73 -12.51
C ARG A 9 11.24 29.54 -13.80
N SER A 10 12.17 29.25 -14.72
CA SER A 10 12.17 29.85 -16.05
C SER A 10 10.92 29.49 -16.86
N LEU A 11 10.51 28.22 -16.84
CA LEU A 11 9.25 27.78 -17.50
C LEU A 11 8.02 28.41 -16.86
N MET A 12 7.99 28.51 -15.53
CA MET A 12 6.91 29.17 -14.79
C MET A 12 6.76 30.63 -15.17
N SER A 13 7.90 31.37 -15.27
CA SER A 13 7.90 32.79 -15.67
C SER A 13 7.47 33.00 -17.13
N SER A 14 7.76 32.06 -18.01
CA SER A 14 7.42 32.14 -19.45
C SER A 14 6.06 31.50 -19.78
N HIS A 15 5.36 30.95 -18.79
CA HIS A 15 4.01 30.39 -18.97
C HIS A 15 2.98 31.53 -19.19
N ASP A 16 1.88 31.25 -19.86
CA ASP A 16 0.78 32.19 -20.05
C ASP A 16 -0.53 31.61 -19.38
N PRO A 17 -1.00 32.23 -18.28
CA PRO A 17 -0.39 33.32 -17.52
C PRO A 17 0.88 32.89 -16.76
N PRO A 18 1.81 33.80 -16.42
CA PRO A 18 2.98 33.47 -15.61
C PRO A 18 2.61 32.85 -14.27
N LEU A 19 3.28 31.76 -13.91
CA LEU A 19 2.97 30.99 -12.69
C LEU A 19 3.77 31.50 -11.49
N HIS A 20 3.10 31.74 -10.39
CA HIS A 20 3.71 32.11 -9.11
C HIS A 20 4.18 30.88 -8.31
N ALA A 21 3.53 29.74 -8.53
CA ALA A 21 3.90 28.47 -7.95
C ALA A 21 3.58 27.31 -8.91
N LEU A 22 4.30 26.21 -8.78
CA LEU A 22 4.06 24.93 -9.48
C LEU A 22 3.93 23.83 -8.45
N VAL A 23 2.83 23.08 -8.53
CA VAL A 23 2.59 21.90 -7.70
C VAL A 23 3.00 20.64 -8.46
N VAL A 24 3.79 19.78 -7.82
CA VAL A 24 4.22 18.48 -8.35
C VAL A 24 3.89 17.41 -7.31
N PRO A 25 2.76 16.72 -7.44
CA PRO A 25 2.36 15.65 -6.52
C PRO A 25 3.12 14.34 -6.79
N SER A 26 2.98 13.38 -5.89
CA SER A 26 3.51 12.02 -6.07
C SER A 26 2.74 11.23 -7.12
N GLU A 27 1.46 11.48 -7.21
CA GLU A 27 0.49 10.73 -7.98
C GLU A 27 0.73 10.86 -9.50
N ASP A 28 0.42 9.76 -10.20
CA ASP A 28 0.36 9.71 -11.66
C ASP A 28 -1.03 10.11 -12.20
N TYR A 29 -1.30 9.83 -13.47
CA TYR A 29 -2.59 10.09 -14.13
C TYR A 29 -3.76 9.24 -13.60
N HIS A 30 -3.45 8.20 -12.82
CA HIS A 30 -4.38 7.24 -12.24
C HIS A 30 -4.53 7.39 -10.72
N GLN A 31 -3.87 8.39 -10.13
CA GLN A 31 -3.79 8.62 -8.68
C GLN A 31 -3.20 7.42 -7.93
N SER A 32 -2.21 6.75 -8.54
CA SER A 32 -1.54 5.59 -7.98
C SER A 32 -0.61 5.96 -6.82
N GLU A 33 -0.51 5.10 -5.81
CA GLU A 33 0.46 5.25 -4.71
C GLU A 33 1.89 4.87 -5.18
N TYR A 34 2.03 3.68 -5.75
CA TYR A 34 3.25 3.30 -6.47
C TYR A 34 3.11 3.74 -7.93
N VAL A 35 4.12 4.38 -8.44
CA VAL A 35 4.13 4.92 -9.81
C VAL A 35 5.25 4.29 -10.63
N SER A 36 5.07 4.28 -11.94
CA SER A 36 6.11 3.82 -12.85
C SER A 36 7.33 4.74 -12.82
N ALA A 37 8.48 4.23 -13.26
CA ALA A 37 9.73 5.00 -13.24
C ALA A 37 9.62 6.34 -13.97
N ARG A 38 8.81 6.40 -15.05
CA ARG A 38 8.58 7.62 -15.83
C ARG A 38 7.69 8.65 -15.12
N ASP A 39 6.95 8.25 -14.10
CA ASP A 39 5.99 9.11 -13.38
C ASP A 39 6.51 9.59 -12.02
N LYS A 40 7.75 9.24 -11.65
CA LYS A 40 8.45 9.70 -10.46
C LYS A 40 8.87 11.19 -10.52
N ARG A 41 7.95 12.05 -10.94
CA ARG A 41 8.23 13.50 -11.17
C ARG A 41 8.60 14.23 -9.89
N ARG A 42 7.89 13.95 -8.80
CA ARG A 42 8.16 14.55 -7.50
C ARG A 42 9.53 14.11 -6.96
N GLU A 43 9.89 12.82 -7.11
CA GLU A 43 11.23 12.31 -6.78
C GLU A 43 12.31 12.99 -7.63
N PHE A 44 12.10 13.13 -8.95
CA PHE A 44 13.03 13.79 -9.84
C PHE A 44 13.33 15.24 -9.44
N VAL A 45 12.31 16.01 -9.02
CA VAL A 45 12.51 17.43 -8.69
C VAL A 45 13.05 17.66 -7.28
N SER A 46 12.75 16.76 -6.33
CA SER A 46 13.09 16.95 -4.90
C SER A 46 14.22 16.06 -4.40
N GLY A 47 14.48 14.94 -5.08
CA GLY A 47 15.38 13.87 -4.59
C GLY A 47 14.78 13.01 -3.50
N PHE A 48 13.56 13.31 -3.03
CA PHE A 48 12.90 12.54 -2.00
C PHE A 48 12.27 11.27 -2.61
N THR A 49 12.56 10.10 -2.06
CA THR A 49 12.17 8.80 -2.64
C THR A 49 10.92 8.17 -1.98
N GLY A 50 10.45 8.68 -0.85
CA GLY A 50 9.23 8.16 -0.18
C GLY A 50 8.00 8.14 -1.09
N SER A 51 7.06 7.22 -0.90
CA SER A 51 5.92 7.03 -1.83
C SER A 51 4.88 8.16 -1.78
N ALA A 52 4.75 8.86 -0.66
CA ALA A 52 3.76 9.91 -0.47
C ALA A 52 4.38 11.29 -0.25
N GLY A 53 3.94 12.28 -0.99
CA GLY A 53 4.37 13.67 -0.81
C GLY A 53 3.91 14.59 -1.92
N LEU A 54 4.08 15.90 -1.70
CA LEU A 54 3.76 16.94 -2.66
C LEU A 54 4.86 17.98 -2.64
N ALA A 55 5.45 18.24 -3.79
CA ALA A 55 6.41 19.33 -3.96
C ALA A 55 5.70 20.60 -4.43
N LEU A 56 5.99 21.72 -3.79
CA LEU A 56 5.57 23.06 -4.18
C LEU A 56 6.81 23.90 -4.50
N ILE A 57 6.91 24.36 -5.72
CA ILE A 57 8.00 25.20 -6.20
C ILE A 57 7.45 26.59 -6.44
N THR A 58 7.93 27.59 -5.69
CA THR A 58 7.67 29.00 -5.93
C THR A 58 8.88 29.65 -6.60
N MET A 59 8.79 30.94 -6.93
CA MET A 59 9.93 31.67 -7.48
C MET A 59 11.13 31.71 -6.52
N ASN A 60 10.89 31.64 -5.21
CA ASN A 60 11.92 31.85 -4.19
C ASN A 60 12.16 30.62 -3.30
N GLU A 61 11.17 29.72 -3.13
CA GLU A 61 11.21 28.60 -2.21
C GLU A 61 10.91 27.28 -2.94
N ALA A 62 11.33 26.16 -2.35
CA ALA A 62 10.93 24.82 -2.72
C ALA A 62 10.56 24.07 -1.44
N LEU A 63 9.34 23.57 -1.38
CA LEU A 63 8.72 22.99 -0.18
C LEU A 63 8.24 21.58 -0.50
N LEU A 64 8.49 20.64 0.42
CA LEU A 64 8.01 19.25 0.30
C LEU A 64 7.12 18.91 1.47
N TRP A 65 5.83 18.65 1.23
CA TRP A 65 4.92 18.04 2.20
C TRP A 65 5.03 16.53 2.11
N THR A 66 5.17 15.88 3.27
CA THR A 66 5.01 14.42 3.40
C THR A 66 4.39 14.08 4.74
N ASP A 67 3.96 12.82 4.93
CA ASP A 67 3.34 12.37 6.18
C ASP A 67 4.34 11.75 7.17
N GLY A 68 3.86 11.40 8.36
CA GLY A 68 4.70 10.96 9.48
C GLY A 68 5.54 9.71 9.23
N ARG A 69 5.19 8.90 8.23
CA ARG A 69 5.98 7.73 7.82
C ARG A 69 7.36 8.11 7.26
N TYR A 70 7.46 9.32 6.71
CA TYR A 70 8.61 9.77 5.90
C TYR A 70 9.37 10.96 6.49
N PHE A 71 9.01 11.50 7.67
CA PHE A 71 9.69 12.68 8.20
C PHE A 71 11.20 12.49 8.36
N LEU A 72 11.60 11.35 8.92
CA LEU A 72 13.01 11.03 9.11
C LEU A 72 13.74 10.87 7.78
N GLN A 73 13.18 10.09 6.86
CA GLN A 73 13.72 9.89 5.52
C GLN A 73 13.85 11.21 4.75
N ALA A 74 12.81 12.02 4.73
CA ALA A 74 12.84 13.32 4.04
C ALA A 74 13.91 14.26 4.63
N THR A 75 14.13 14.22 5.95
CA THR A 75 15.20 15.00 6.57
C THR A 75 16.60 14.58 6.11
N GLN A 76 16.77 13.29 5.77
CA GLN A 76 18.04 12.75 5.30
C GLN A 76 18.27 12.97 3.80
N GLU A 77 17.19 12.91 2.98
CA GLU A 77 17.29 12.94 1.52
C GLU A 77 17.21 14.36 0.93
N LEU A 78 16.49 15.27 1.58
CA LEU A 78 16.32 16.63 1.05
C LEU A 78 17.60 17.44 1.13
N THR A 79 17.92 18.11 0.03
CA THR A 79 19.04 19.06 -0.03
C THR A 79 18.66 20.41 0.57
N GLY A 80 19.65 21.30 0.79
CA GLY A 80 19.43 22.62 1.41
C GLY A 80 18.52 23.58 0.62
N GLU A 81 18.19 23.25 -0.63
CA GLU A 81 17.23 24.01 -1.45
C GLU A 81 15.77 23.72 -1.06
N TRP A 82 15.51 22.60 -0.37
CA TRP A 82 14.17 22.15 -0.01
C TRP A 82 13.89 22.32 1.47
N LYS A 83 12.68 22.73 1.80
CA LYS A 83 12.16 22.79 3.16
C LYS A 83 11.13 21.70 3.34
N LEU A 84 11.34 20.82 4.35
CA LEU A 84 10.36 19.82 4.76
C LEU A 84 9.18 20.52 5.44
N MET A 85 7.98 20.16 5.01
CA MET A 85 6.69 20.53 5.58
C MET A 85 6.00 19.25 6.08
N ARG A 86 5.77 19.16 7.37
CA ARG A 86 5.24 17.97 8.03
C ARG A 86 3.71 17.99 8.04
N MET A 87 3.09 17.06 7.32
CA MET A 87 1.63 16.96 7.32
C MET A 87 1.10 16.75 8.75
N LEU A 88 0.02 17.45 9.10
CA LEU A 88 -0.62 17.52 10.41
C LEU A 88 0.13 18.37 11.47
N GLU A 89 1.40 18.67 11.30
CA GLU A 89 2.19 19.54 12.17
C GLU A 89 2.30 20.96 11.57
N ASP A 90 2.58 21.06 10.28
CA ASP A 90 2.65 22.31 9.52
C ASP A 90 1.32 22.62 8.81
N PRO A 91 1.09 23.86 8.35
CA PRO A 91 -0.11 24.19 7.58
C PRO A 91 -0.26 23.29 6.35
N ALA A 92 -1.48 22.85 6.07
CA ALA A 92 -1.80 22.10 4.85
C ALA A 92 -1.42 22.91 3.60
N VAL A 93 -1.06 22.24 2.52
CA VAL A 93 -0.50 22.87 1.31
C VAL A 93 -1.41 23.95 0.73
N ASP A 94 -2.72 23.73 0.68
CA ASP A 94 -3.72 24.70 0.23
C ASP A 94 -3.81 25.91 1.14
N VAL A 95 -3.76 25.71 2.45
CA VAL A 95 -3.74 26.77 3.47
C VAL A 95 -2.43 27.57 3.34
N TRP A 96 -1.30 26.88 3.16
CA TRP A 96 -0.01 27.55 2.98
C TRP A 96 0.00 28.42 1.69
N MET A 97 -0.43 27.85 0.55
CA MET A 97 -0.50 28.58 -0.72
C MET A 97 -1.43 29.79 -0.62
N ALA A 98 -2.62 29.59 -0.06
CA ALA A 98 -3.58 30.68 0.12
C ALA A 98 -3.03 31.84 0.99
N ASN A 99 -2.20 31.54 1.98
CA ASN A 99 -1.69 32.56 2.91
C ASN A 99 -0.40 33.23 2.45
N ASN A 100 0.49 32.51 1.78
CA ASN A 100 1.85 32.97 1.48
C ASN A 100 2.05 33.44 0.04
N LEU A 101 1.19 33.06 -0.90
CA LEU A 101 1.25 33.56 -2.27
C LEU A 101 0.50 34.89 -2.40
N PRO A 102 0.89 35.73 -3.39
CA PRO A 102 0.20 36.98 -3.66
C PRO A 102 -1.30 36.82 -3.92
N ASN A 103 -2.06 37.91 -3.75
CA ASN A 103 -3.40 37.97 -4.32
C ASN A 103 -3.31 37.82 -5.84
N ASP A 104 -4.33 37.22 -6.45
CA ASP A 104 -4.39 36.90 -7.89
C ASP A 104 -3.29 35.95 -8.38
N ALA A 105 -2.56 35.26 -7.48
CA ALA A 105 -1.52 34.32 -7.87
C ALA A 105 -2.06 33.21 -8.77
N ALA A 106 -1.32 32.87 -9.82
CA ALA A 106 -1.53 31.72 -10.69
C ALA A 106 -0.71 30.53 -10.17
N ILE A 107 -1.37 29.46 -9.76
CA ILE A 107 -0.76 28.23 -9.25
C ILE A 107 -0.91 27.13 -10.32
N GLY A 108 0.22 26.74 -10.92
CA GLY A 108 0.24 25.73 -11.98
C GLY A 108 0.19 24.31 -11.44
N VAL A 109 -0.54 23.46 -12.12
CA VAL A 109 -0.59 22.01 -11.86
C VAL A 109 -0.85 21.24 -13.15
N ASP A 110 -0.28 20.05 -13.27
CA ASP A 110 -0.73 19.09 -14.28
C ASP A 110 -2.10 18.51 -13.85
N PRO A 111 -3.19 18.80 -14.57
CA PRO A 111 -4.53 18.40 -14.15
C PRO A 111 -4.75 16.88 -14.20
N TRP A 112 -3.87 16.12 -14.84
CA TRP A 112 -3.91 14.66 -14.84
C TRP A 112 -3.39 14.07 -13.51
N CYS A 113 -2.48 14.76 -12.83
CA CYS A 113 -1.85 14.30 -11.59
C CYS A 113 -2.60 14.72 -10.32
N VAL A 114 -3.75 15.34 -10.42
CA VAL A 114 -4.59 15.73 -9.26
C VAL A 114 -6.01 15.24 -9.42
N SER A 115 -6.59 14.81 -8.30
CA SER A 115 -7.98 14.37 -8.25
C SER A 115 -8.96 15.56 -8.25
N ILE A 116 -10.23 15.28 -8.55
CA ILE A 116 -11.31 16.27 -8.50
C ILE A 116 -11.40 16.92 -7.11
N ASP A 117 -11.42 16.09 -6.04
CA ASP A 117 -11.54 16.60 -4.66
C ASP A 117 -10.38 17.53 -4.30
N THR A 118 -9.16 17.12 -4.62
CA THR A 118 -7.96 17.93 -4.37
C THR A 118 -8.03 19.27 -5.09
N ALA A 119 -8.35 19.29 -6.39
CA ALA A 119 -8.46 20.51 -7.16
C ALA A 119 -9.56 21.43 -6.62
N GLN A 120 -10.76 20.91 -6.36
CA GLN A 120 -11.87 21.68 -5.81
C GLN A 120 -11.59 22.23 -4.40
N ARG A 121 -10.88 21.46 -3.57
CA ARG A 121 -10.46 21.91 -2.24
C ARG A 121 -9.50 23.08 -2.34
N TRP A 122 -8.53 23.03 -3.25
CA TRP A 122 -7.60 24.13 -3.51
C TRP A 122 -8.32 25.35 -4.06
N GLU A 123 -9.18 25.20 -5.05
CA GLU A 123 -9.98 26.32 -5.60
C GLU A 123 -10.80 27.04 -4.53
N ARG A 124 -11.43 26.28 -3.61
CA ARG A 124 -12.16 26.87 -2.46
C ARG A 124 -11.22 27.65 -1.53
N ALA A 125 -10.00 27.15 -1.27
CA ALA A 125 -9.02 27.83 -0.44
C ALA A 125 -8.53 29.14 -1.10
N PHE A 126 -8.36 29.13 -2.43
CA PHE A 126 -7.84 30.25 -3.23
C PHE A 126 -8.87 31.37 -3.45
N ALA A 127 -10.14 31.08 -3.40
CA ALA A 127 -11.23 32.01 -3.76
C ALA A 127 -11.18 33.34 -2.99
N LYS A 128 -10.81 33.31 -1.69
CA LYS A 128 -10.75 34.51 -0.84
C LYS A 128 -9.73 35.55 -1.28
N LYS A 129 -8.65 35.13 -1.96
CA LYS A 129 -7.59 36.01 -2.46
C LYS A 129 -7.57 36.12 -3.98
N GLN A 130 -8.62 35.65 -4.65
CA GLN A 130 -8.75 35.62 -6.11
C GLN A 130 -7.62 34.86 -6.82
N GLN A 131 -6.90 34.00 -6.08
CA GLN A 131 -5.87 33.13 -6.62
C GLN A 131 -6.51 32.07 -7.52
N LYS A 132 -5.77 31.57 -8.50
CA LYS A 132 -6.29 30.66 -9.53
C LYS A 132 -5.46 29.39 -9.64
N LEU A 133 -6.13 28.25 -9.68
CA LEU A 133 -5.51 26.99 -10.11
C LEU A 133 -5.44 26.98 -11.64
N VAL A 134 -4.23 26.90 -12.18
CA VAL A 134 -3.95 26.93 -13.63
C VAL A 134 -3.59 25.52 -14.09
N GLN A 135 -4.44 24.96 -14.95
CA GLN A 135 -4.17 23.68 -15.60
C GLN A 135 -3.10 23.87 -16.69
N THR A 136 -1.93 23.27 -16.50
CA THR A 136 -0.89 23.30 -17.53
C THR A 136 -1.24 22.36 -18.68
N SER A 137 -1.03 22.78 -19.91
CA SER A 137 -1.33 21.96 -21.11
C SER A 137 -0.39 20.76 -21.26
N THR A 138 0.77 20.84 -20.61
CA THR A 138 1.79 19.77 -20.56
C THR A 138 2.46 19.82 -19.20
N ASN A 139 2.91 18.67 -18.70
CA ASN A 139 3.66 18.65 -17.45
C ASN A 139 5.00 19.38 -17.59
N LEU A 140 5.23 20.42 -16.77
CA LEU A 140 6.43 21.22 -16.85
C LEU A 140 7.69 20.46 -16.41
N VAL A 141 7.55 19.47 -15.53
CA VAL A 141 8.66 18.61 -15.11
C VAL A 141 9.15 17.79 -16.30
N ASP A 142 8.24 17.23 -17.12
CA ASP A 142 8.59 16.43 -18.29
C ASP A 142 9.44 17.23 -19.31
N LYS A 143 9.30 18.56 -19.36
CA LYS A 143 10.11 19.43 -20.24
C LYS A 143 11.57 19.58 -19.77
N VAL A 144 11.82 19.46 -18.48
CA VAL A 144 13.16 19.59 -17.90
C VAL A 144 13.82 18.23 -17.62
N TRP A 145 13.07 17.16 -17.59
CA TRP A 145 13.56 15.81 -17.34
C TRP A 145 14.09 15.14 -18.61
N LYS A 146 15.33 15.49 -18.98
CA LYS A 146 15.95 15.06 -20.24
C LYS A 146 16.04 13.54 -20.41
N ASN A 147 16.33 12.82 -19.32
CA ASN A 147 16.49 11.37 -19.31
C ASN A 147 15.26 10.65 -18.72
N ARG A 148 14.07 11.22 -18.93
CA ARG A 148 12.84 10.60 -18.46
C ARG A 148 12.69 9.19 -19.06
N PRO A 149 12.41 8.15 -18.27
CA PRO A 149 12.19 6.81 -18.76
C PRO A 149 11.07 6.77 -19.83
N PRO A 150 11.18 5.88 -20.82
CA PRO A 150 10.13 5.68 -21.81
C PRO A 150 8.86 5.09 -21.18
N ALA A 151 7.76 5.09 -21.92
CA ALA A 151 6.55 4.40 -21.51
C ALA A 151 6.77 2.89 -21.49
N GLU A 152 6.24 2.25 -20.46
CA GLU A 152 6.23 0.79 -20.32
C GLU A 152 5.42 0.15 -21.46
N THR A 153 5.93 -0.97 -21.97
CA THR A 153 5.26 -1.74 -23.05
C THR A 153 5.11 -3.22 -22.68
N TYR A 154 4.99 -3.50 -21.37
CA TYR A 154 4.81 -4.87 -20.90
C TYR A 154 3.45 -5.44 -21.32
N PRO A 155 3.38 -6.77 -21.59
CA PRO A 155 2.15 -7.37 -22.07
C PRO A 155 1.06 -7.40 -21.00
N VAL A 156 -0.17 -7.20 -21.43
CA VAL A 156 -1.37 -7.47 -20.64
C VAL A 156 -1.61 -8.98 -20.60
N THR A 157 -1.96 -9.49 -19.43
CA THR A 157 -2.31 -10.90 -19.20
C THR A 157 -3.74 -11.03 -18.68
N VAL A 158 -4.39 -12.14 -18.96
CA VAL A 158 -5.72 -12.45 -18.43
C VAL A 158 -5.60 -13.16 -17.09
N GLN A 159 -6.35 -12.69 -16.10
CA GLN A 159 -6.57 -13.39 -14.85
C GLN A 159 -7.65 -14.45 -15.05
N GLN A 160 -7.26 -15.71 -15.01
CA GLN A 160 -8.18 -16.84 -15.24
C GLN A 160 -9.30 -16.89 -14.19
N ILE A 161 -10.47 -17.41 -14.59
CA ILE A 161 -11.66 -17.47 -13.73
C ILE A 161 -11.45 -18.28 -12.44
N GLU A 162 -10.63 -19.31 -12.49
CA GLU A 162 -10.25 -20.15 -11.34
C GLU A 162 -9.54 -19.38 -10.24
N PHE A 163 -9.07 -18.16 -10.54
CA PHE A 163 -8.38 -17.25 -9.65
C PHE A 163 -9.15 -15.95 -9.40
N ALA A 164 -9.92 -15.50 -10.37
CA ALA A 164 -10.74 -14.30 -10.25
C ALA A 164 -12.07 -14.57 -9.52
N GLY A 165 -12.57 -15.80 -9.59
CA GLY A 165 -13.81 -16.24 -8.95
C GLY A 165 -15.10 -15.63 -9.52
N SER A 166 -15.00 -14.55 -10.33
CA SER A 166 -16.12 -13.90 -11.00
C SER A 166 -15.70 -13.44 -12.40
N SER A 167 -16.56 -13.65 -13.37
CA SER A 167 -16.32 -13.28 -14.76
C SER A 167 -16.47 -11.77 -15.00
N VAL A 168 -15.85 -11.26 -16.06
CA VAL A 168 -16.02 -9.88 -16.51
C VAL A 168 -17.50 -9.55 -16.77
N VAL A 169 -18.23 -10.50 -17.35
CA VAL A 169 -19.67 -10.33 -17.67
C VAL A 169 -20.50 -10.14 -16.41
N GLU A 170 -20.25 -10.94 -15.36
CA GLU A 170 -20.92 -10.81 -14.07
C GLU A 170 -20.63 -9.45 -13.41
N LYS A 171 -19.35 -9.07 -13.34
CA LYS A 171 -18.93 -7.78 -12.77
C LYS A 171 -19.53 -6.58 -13.52
N LEU A 172 -19.56 -6.64 -14.86
CA LEU A 172 -20.21 -5.61 -15.68
C LEU A 172 -21.71 -5.55 -15.46
N LYS A 173 -22.37 -6.69 -15.27
CA LYS A 173 -23.81 -6.74 -14.96
C LYS A 173 -24.10 -6.04 -13.63
N GLU A 174 -23.38 -6.39 -12.56
CA GLU A 174 -23.53 -5.75 -11.24
C GLU A 174 -23.25 -4.24 -11.29
N LEU A 175 -22.22 -3.81 -12.02
CA LEU A 175 -21.91 -2.39 -12.19
C LEU A 175 -23.04 -1.65 -12.93
N ARG A 176 -23.61 -2.25 -13.99
CA ARG A 176 -24.72 -1.66 -14.74
C ARG A 176 -26.01 -1.56 -13.93
N GLU A 177 -26.27 -2.50 -13.04
CA GLU A 177 -27.38 -2.42 -12.07
C GLU A 177 -27.18 -1.20 -11.13
N LYS A 178 -25.97 -0.97 -10.64
CA LYS A 178 -25.65 0.22 -9.83
C LYS A 178 -25.77 1.52 -10.62
N LEU A 179 -25.30 1.56 -11.88
CA LEU A 179 -25.50 2.72 -12.76
C LEU A 179 -26.99 3.05 -12.94
N THR A 180 -27.82 2.04 -13.14
CA THR A 180 -29.26 2.21 -13.30
C THR A 180 -29.92 2.76 -12.04
N ASN A 181 -29.56 2.24 -10.86
CA ASN A 181 -30.08 2.67 -9.57
C ASN A 181 -29.74 4.14 -9.28
N GLU A 182 -28.52 4.56 -9.60
CA GLU A 182 -28.05 5.94 -9.42
C GLU A 182 -28.44 6.87 -10.58
N LYS A 183 -29.19 6.38 -11.56
CA LYS A 183 -29.55 7.12 -12.79
C LYS A 183 -28.34 7.70 -13.53
N ALA A 184 -27.21 6.97 -13.49
CA ALA A 184 -26.01 7.33 -14.20
C ALA A 184 -25.99 6.65 -15.58
N ARG A 185 -25.68 7.41 -16.64
CA ARG A 185 -25.53 6.84 -17.98
C ARG A 185 -24.24 6.06 -18.15
N GLY A 186 -23.23 6.40 -17.35
CA GLY A 186 -21.95 5.71 -17.35
C GLY A 186 -21.05 6.16 -16.21
N ILE A 187 -19.95 5.45 -16.03
CA ILE A 187 -18.91 5.72 -15.04
C ILE A 187 -17.55 5.82 -15.71
N ILE A 188 -16.73 6.75 -15.24
CA ILE A 188 -15.32 6.88 -15.62
C ILE A 188 -14.48 6.24 -14.51
N ILE A 189 -13.70 5.21 -14.86
CA ILE A 189 -12.84 4.45 -13.95
C ILE A 189 -11.40 4.77 -14.29
N THR A 190 -10.69 5.32 -13.34
CA THR A 190 -9.31 5.81 -13.54
C THR A 190 -8.27 5.04 -12.74
N THR A 191 -8.64 4.39 -11.63
CA THR A 191 -7.71 3.61 -10.82
C THR A 191 -7.33 2.31 -11.51
N LEU A 192 -6.04 2.01 -11.54
CA LEU A 192 -5.48 0.87 -12.29
C LEU A 192 -5.96 -0.48 -11.74
N ASP A 193 -6.09 -0.58 -10.44
CA ASP A 193 -6.53 -1.80 -9.76
C ASP A 193 -8.02 -2.09 -9.98
N GLU A 194 -8.88 -1.06 -10.05
CA GLU A 194 -10.29 -1.24 -10.39
C GLU A 194 -10.46 -1.67 -11.86
N VAL A 195 -9.71 -1.07 -12.79
CA VAL A 195 -9.70 -1.49 -14.20
C VAL A 195 -9.23 -2.94 -14.32
N ALA A 196 -8.12 -3.29 -13.64
CA ALA A 196 -7.56 -4.63 -13.65
C ALA A 196 -8.51 -5.67 -13.04
N TRP A 197 -9.17 -5.33 -11.93
CA TRP A 197 -10.16 -6.19 -11.29
C TRP A 197 -11.42 -6.37 -12.15
N LEU A 198 -11.96 -5.28 -12.68
CA LEU A 198 -13.20 -5.29 -13.47
C LEU A 198 -13.07 -6.17 -14.72
N TYR A 199 -11.96 -6.03 -15.43
CA TYR A 199 -11.75 -6.74 -16.70
C TYR A 199 -10.93 -8.02 -16.58
N ASN A 200 -10.63 -8.47 -15.35
CA ASN A 200 -9.80 -9.65 -15.11
C ASN A 200 -8.48 -9.63 -15.91
N ILE A 201 -7.82 -8.48 -15.94
CA ILE A 201 -6.52 -8.30 -16.59
C ILE A 201 -5.45 -7.92 -15.59
N ARG A 202 -4.21 -8.28 -15.91
CA ARG A 202 -3.04 -7.91 -15.12
C ARG A 202 -1.92 -7.43 -16.03
N GLY A 203 -0.95 -6.71 -15.48
CA GLY A 203 0.24 -6.24 -16.18
C GLY A 203 1.36 -5.97 -15.20
N THR A 204 2.45 -5.37 -15.65
CA THR A 204 3.63 -5.06 -14.83
C THR A 204 4.13 -3.63 -15.09
N ASP A 205 3.22 -2.71 -15.41
CA ASP A 205 3.58 -1.32 -15.71
C ASP A 205 4.01 -0.53 -14.47
N VAL A 206 3.52 -0.92 -13.31
CA VAL A 206 3.83 -0.29 -12.03
C VAL A 206 4.60 -1.29 -11.17
N PRO A 207 5.76 -0.92 -10.61
CA PRO A 207 6.49 -1.78 -9.69
C PRO A 207 5.58 -2.26 -8.54
N TYR A 208 5.71 -3.53 -8.18
CA TYR A 208 4.99 -4.18 -7.08
C TYR A 208 3.47 -4.34 -7.27
N CYS A 209 2.87 -3.66 -8.24
CA CYS A 209 1.44 -3.72 -8.52
C CYS A 209 1.20 -4.44 -9.85
N PRO A 210 0.44 -5.55 -9.90
CA PRO A 210 0.20 -6.29 -11.14
C PRO A 210 -0.89 -5.63 -11.99
N VAL A 211 -0.69 -4.37 -12.35
CA VAL A 211 -1.63 -3.52 -13.07
C VAL A 211 -1.04 -3.03 -14.40
N VAL A 212 -1.90 -2.55 -15.27
CA VAL A 212 -1.56 -1.95 -16.56
C VAL A 212 -2.08 -0.51 -16.61
N HIS A 213 -1.31 0.43 -17.15
CA HIS A 213 -1.79 1.78 -17.42
C HIS A 213 -2.98 1.76 -18.36
N ALA A 214 -4.18 1.93 -17.82
CA ALA A 214 -5.42 1.88 -18.56
C ALA A 214 -6.52 2.67 -17.86
N PHE A 215 -7.47 3.17 -18.64
CA PHE A 215 -8.73 3.72 -18.17
C PHE A 215 -9.88 2.81 -18.59
N ALA A 216 -11.03 2.96 -17.95
CA ALA A 216 -12.25 2.34 -18.43
C ALA A 216 -13.42 3.34 -18.42
N ILE A 217 -14.33 3.18 -19.37
CA ILE A 217 -15.65 3.79 -19.35
C ILE A 217 -16.65 2.66 -19.49
N VAL A 218 -17.60 2.57 -18.56
CA VAL A 218 -18.71 1.62 -18.64
C VAL A 218 -20.02 2.40 -18.69
N THR A 219 -20.83 2.07 -19.70
CA THR A 219 -22.17 2.58 -19.83
C THR A 219 -23.19 1.48 -19.53
N THR A 220 -24.47 1.81 -19.50
CA THR A 220 -25.54 0.82 -19.28
C THR A 220 -25.56 -0.29 -20.34
N ASN A 221 -24.98 -0.08 -21.51
CA ASN A 221 -25.01 -1.03 -22.64
C ASN A 221 -23.65 -1.33 -23.30
N ALA A 222 -22.58 -0.63 -22.92
CA ALA A 222 -21.23 -0.84 -23.47
C ALA A 222 -20.15 -0.79 -22.38
N ALA A 223 -18.96 -1.31 -22.70
CA ALA A 223 -17.79 -1.23 -21.85
C ALA A 223 -16.55 -1.02 -22.72
N PHE A 224 -15.69 -0.11 -22.33
CA PHE A 224 -14.49 0.29 -23.06
C PHE A 224 -13.26 0.19 -22.17
N LEU A 225 -12.19 -0.39 -22.71
CA LEU A 225 -10.86 -0.40 -22.11
C LEU A 225 -9.95 0.50 -22.95
N TYR A 226 -9.37 1.54 -22.32
CA TYR A 226 -8.41 2.44 -22.96
C TYR A 226 -7.00 2.05 -22.53
N VAL A 227 -6.22 1.51 -23.45
CA VAL A 227 -4.89 0.96 -23.18
C VAL A 227 -4.00 1.13 -24.42
N ASP A 228 -2.68 1.19 -24.19
CA ASP A 228 -1.73 1.12 -25.30
C ASP A 228 -1.88 -0.24 -26.01
N LYS A 229 -2.37 -0.23 -27.25
CA LYS A 229 -2.65 -1.44 -28.02
C LYS A 229 -1.43 -2.32 -28.27
N ARG A 230 -0.21 -1.78 -28.15
CA ARG A 230 1.02 -2.56 -28.28
C ARG A 230 1.18 -3.59 -27.16
N LYS A 231 0.51 -3.39 -26.03
CA LYS A 231 0.52 -4.28 -24.87
C LYS A 231 -0.49 -5.43 -24.95
N VAL A 232 -1.45 -5.36 -25.87
CA VAL A 232 -2.61 -6.25 -25.90
C VAL A 232 -2.48 -7.25 -27.03
N SER A 233 -2.30 -8.53 -26.67
CA SER A 233 -2.23 -9.61 -27.65
C SER A 233 -3.59 -9.92 -28.29
N SER A 234 -3.59 -10.69 -29.40
CA SER A 234 -4.84 -11.13 -30.06
C SER A 234 -5.72 -11.97 -29.13
N GLU A 235 -5.13 -12.78 -28.25
CA GLU A 235 -5.85 -13.61 -27.28
C GLU A 235 -6.57 -12.73 -26.24
N VAL A 236 -5.88 -11.69 -25.73
CA VAL A 236 -6.48 -10.76 -24.77
C VAL A 236 -7.59 -9.93 -25.44
N ILE A 237 -7.40 -9.50 -26.68
CA ILE A 237 -8.45 -8.81 -27.47
C ILE A 237 -9.68 -9.71 -27.64
N SER A 238 -9.49 -10.99 -27.98
CA SER A 238 -10.60 -11.95 -28.15
C SER A 238 -11.34 -12.16 -26.83
N PHE A 239 -10.61 -12.38 -25.71
CA PHE A 239 -11.19 -12.52 -24.38
C PHE A 239 -12.04 -11.30 -23.98
N LEU A 240 -11.52 -10.10 -24.16
CA LEU A 240 -12.24 -8.85 -23.83
C LEU A 240 -13.47 -8.67 -24.74
N LYS A 241 -13.35 -8.94 -26.03
CA LYS A 241 -14.46 -8.86 -27.00
C LYS A 241 -15.57 -9.85 -26.66
N GLU A 242 -15.23 -11.09 -26.31
CA GLU A 242 -16.18 -12.12 -25.88
C GLU A 242 -16.89 -11.73 -24.58
N SER A 243 -16.20 -10.97 -23.74
CA SER A 243 -16.76 -10.40 -22.49
C SER A 243 -17.56 -9.11 -22.72
N GLY A 244 -17.71 -8.64 -23.98
CA GLY A 244 -18.44 -7.42 -24.32
C GLY A 244 -17.68 -6.12 -24.05
N VAL A 245 -16.34 -6.17 -24.04
CA VAL A 245 -15.45 -5.02 -23.83
C VAL A 245 -14.75 -4.65 -25.14
N GLU A 246 -14.85 -3.37 -25.54
CA GLU A 246 -14.15 -2.80 -26.68
C GLU A 246 -12.82 -2.19 -26.24
N VAL A 247 -11.71 -2.56 -26.91
CA VAL A 247 -10.38 -2.01 -26.67
C VAL A 247 -10.15 -0.78 -27.53
N ARG A 248 -9.82 0.34 -26.90
CA ARG A 248 -9.50 1.64 -27.53
C ARG A 248 -8.09 2.10 -27.19
N ASP A 249 -7.58 3.06 -27.94
CA ASP A 249 -6.28 3.66 -27.64
C ASP A 249 -6.33 4.44 -26.33
N TYR A 250 -5.24 4.39 -25.55
CA TYR A 250 -5.14 5.02 -24.23
C TYR A 250 -5.58 6.49 -24.22
N ASP A 251 -5.09 7.28 -25.19
CA ASP A 251 -5.38 8.72 -25.26
C ASP A 251 -6.82 9.04 -25.68
N ALA A 252 -7.54 8.08 -26.24
CA ALA A 252 -8.93 8.26 -26.70
C ALA A 252 -9.90 8.50 -25.53
N VAL A 253 -9.55 8.13 -24.29
CA VAL A 253 -10.38 8.38 -23.11
C VAL A 253 -10.79 9.86 -23.02
N SER A 254 -9.88 10.78 -23.36
CA SER A 254 -10.09 12.22 -23.28
C SER A 254 -11.20 12.74 -24.23
N SER A 255 -11.29 12.20 -25.44
CA SER A 255 -12.37 12.51 -26.39
C SER A 255 -13.66 11.78 -26.05
N ASP A 256 -13.55 10.54 -25.59
CA ASP A 256 -14.70 9.69 -25.31
C ASP A 256 -15.49 10.15 -24.08
N VAL A 257 -14.84 10.77 -23.11
CA VAL A 257 -15.52 11.44 -21.98
C VAL A 257 -16.44 12.56 -22.49
N VAL A 258 -16.05 13.32 -23.52
CA VAL A 258 -16.90 14.34 -24.14
C VAL A 258 -18.07 13.71 -24.91
N LEU A 259 -17.81 12.59 -25.61
CA LEU A 259 -18.86 11.82 -26.30
C LEU A 259 -19.84 11.19 -25.29
N LEU A 260 -19.34 10.72 -24.15
CA LEU A 260 -20.18 10.21 -23.05
C LEU A 260 -21.15 11.29 -22.56
N GLN A 261 -20.65 12.51 -22.32
CA GLN A 261 -21.48 13.63 -21.88
C GLN A 261 -22.54 14.01 -22.91
N SER A 262 -22.20 14.04 -24.18
CA SER A 262 -23.13 14.41 -25.26
C SER A 262 -24.06 13.25 -25.69
N ASN A 263 -24.02 12.10 -24.98
CA ASN A 263 -24.75 10.87 -25.31
C ASN A 263 -24.43 10.31 -26.71
N GLN A 264 -23.19 10.53 -27.17
CA GLN A 264 -22.73 10.04 -28.48
C GLN A 264 -21.81 8.81 -28.36
N LEU A 265 -21.33 8.51 -27.15
CA LEU A 265 -20.56 7.30 -26.89
C LEU A 265 -21.52 6.12 -26.71
N ASN A 266 -21.83 5.43 -27.82
CA ASN A 266 -22.73 4.28 -27.87
C ASN A 266 -24.10 4.54 -27.19
N PRO A 267 -24.95 5.42 -27.75
CA PRO A 267 -26.21 5.80 -27.14
C PRO A 267 -27.14 4.59 -27.00
N PRO A 268 -27.77 4.38 -25.83
CA PRO A 268 -28.78 3.35 -25.66
C PRO A 268 -30.02 3.68 -26.50
N ALA A 269 -30.67 2.67 -27.05
CA ALA A 269 -31.82 2.86 -27.92
C ALA A 269 -33.04 3.46 -27.20
N ASP A 270 -33.19 3.31 -25.86
CA ASP A 270 -34.42 3.61 -25.15
C ASP A 270 -34.25 4.11 -23.68
N VAL A 271 -33.16 4.72 -23.26
CA VAL A 271 -33.06 5.23 -21.88
C VAL A 271 -33.44 6.70 -21.81
N GLN A 272 -34.74 6.99 -21.62
CA GLN A 272 -35.20 8.30 -21.15
C GLN A 272 -34.74 8.56 -19.71
N GLY A 273 -33.97 9.62 -19.49
CA GLY A 273 -33.81 10.24 -18.18
C GLY A 273 -32.51 10.01 -17.41
N SER A 274 -31.47 9.38 -18.00
CA SER A 274 -30.18 9.20 -17.34
C SER A 274 -29.16 10.21 -17.89
N ASP A 275 -28.95 11.33 -17.19
CA ASP A 275 -28.05 12.40 -17.65
C ASP A 275 -26.74 12.49 -16.85
N LEU A 276 -26.62 11.75 -15.74
CA LEU A 276 -25.48 11.83 -14.84
C LEU A 276 -24.32 10.94 -15.33
N ILE A 277 -23.11 11.42 -15.14
CA ILE A 277 -21.88 10.66 -15.32
C ILE A 277 -21.26 10.46 -13.93
N TRP A 278 -21.00 9.21 -13.57
CA TRP A 278 -20.37 8.89 -12.31
C TRP A 278 -18.86 9.05 -12.40
N ALA A 279 -18.27 9.80 -11.48
CA ALA A 279 -16.85 9.93 -11.32
C ALA A 279 -16.49 9.92 -9.82
N ASP A 280 -15.49 9.14 -9.43
CA ASP A 280 -14.99 9.15 -8.05
C ASP A 280 -14.14 10.42 -7.85
N PRO A 281 -14.54 11.32 -6.92
CA PRO A 281 -13.82 12.57 -6.70
C PRO A 281 -12.38 12.39 -6.21
N ASN A 282 -12.07 11.25 -5.57
CA ASN A 282 -10.76 10.99 -4.99
C ASN A 282 -9.76 10.39 -6.00
N SER A 283 -10.25 9.75 -7.06
CA SER A 283 -9.40 9.05 -8.04
C SER A 283 -9.51 9.57 -9.45
N CYS A 284 -10.65 10.14 -9.85
CA CYS A 284 -10.79 10.71 -11.19
C CYS A 284 -9.95 11.98 -11.32
N SER A 285 -9.12 12.05 -12.38
CA SER A 285 -8.28 13.22 -12.62
C SER A 285 -9.10 14.47 -12.95
N TYR A 286 -8.59 15.62 -12.49
CA TYR A 286 -9.18 16.92 -12.79
C TYR A 286 -9.19 17.22 -14.29
N ALA A 287 -8.24 16.66 -15.04
CA ALA A 287 -8.18 16.76 -16.51
C ALA A 287 -9.41 16.16 -17.21
N LEU A 288 -9.92 15.03 -16.75
CA LEU A 288 -11.14 14.42 -17.30
C LEU A 288 -12.40 15.17 -16.84
N TYR A 289 -12.46 15.50 -15.55
CA TYR A 289 -13.58 16.23 -14.96
C TYR A 289 -13.81 17.59 -15.61
N SER A 290 -12.74 18.35 -15.87
CA SER A 290 -12.84 19.69 -16.47
C SER A 290 -13.45 19.72 -17.89
N LYS A 291 -13.58 18.55 -18.54
CA LYS A 291 -14.25 18.37 -19.83
C LYS A 291 -15.75 18.14 -19.69
N LEU A 292 -16.24 17.93 -18.48
CA LEU A 292 -17.63 17.62 -18.17
C LEU A 292 -18.38 18.87 -17.66
N ASN A 293 -19.69 18.88 -17.89
CA ASN A 293 -20.58 19.81 -17.20
C ASN A 293 -20.75 19.35 -15.75
N SER A 294 -20.26 20.13 -14.78
CA SER A 294 -20.29 19.80 -13.35
C SER A 294 -21.69 19.44 -12.84
N ASP A 295 -22.76 20.08 -13.38
CA ASP A 295 -24.14 19.82 -12.98
C ASP A 295 -24.66 18.43 -13.38
N LYS A 296 -23.90 17.75 -14.28
CA LYS A 296 -24.21 16.41 -14.79
C LYS A 296 -23.24 15.35 -14.28
N VAL A 297 -22.43 15.65 -13.29
CA VAL A 297 -21.50 14.68 -12.71
C VAL A 297 -21.97 14.24 -11.33
N LEU A 298 -22.12 12.93 -11.16
CA LEU A 298 -22.34 12.29 -9.88
C LEU A 298 -21.00 12.05 -9.22
N LEU A 299 -20.64 12.91 -8.27
CA LEU A 299 -19.39 12.79 -7.50
C LEU A 299 -19.63 11.87 -6.29
N GLN A 300 -19.34 10.60 -6.46
CA GLN A 300 -19.42 9.58 -5.42
C GLN A 300 -18.26 8.60 -5.57
N GLN A 301 -17.88 7.96 -4.47
CA GLN A 301 -16.90 6.89 -4.48
C GLN A 301 -17.26 5.81 -5.51
N SER A 302 -16.25 5.29 -6.19
CA SER A 302 -16.44 4.20 -7.15
C SER A 302 -17.10 2.98 -6.47
N PRO A 303 -18.17 2.44 -7.08
CA PRO A 303 -18.81 1.24 -6.54
C PRO A 303 -17.93 0.00 -6.68
N LEU A 304 -16.87 0.06 -7.50
CA LEU A 304 -15.91 -1.02 -7.66
C LEU A 304 -14.97 -1.13 -6.45
N ALA A 305 -14.65 -0.02 -5.79
CA ALA A 305 -13.81 -0.04 -4.60
C ALA A 305 -14.36 -0.99 -3.52
N LEU A 306 -15.66 -0.89 -3.23
CA LEU A 306 -16.30 -1.79 -2.26
C LEU A 306 -16.46 -3.22 -2.81
N ALA A 307 -16.87 -3.36 -4.08
CA ALA A 307 -17.06 -4.67 -4.70
C ALA A 307 -15.77 -5.50 -4.71
N LYS A 308 -14.62 -4.84 -4.98
CA LYS A 308 -13.28 -5.45 -4.95
C LYS A 308 -12.80 -5.76 -3.52
N ALA A 309 -13.13 -4.92 -2.55
CA ALA A 309 -12.72 -5.09 -1.16
C ALA A 309 -13.39 -6.29 -0.50
N ILE A 310 -14.65 -6.59 -0.85
CA ILE A 310 -15.38 -7.78 -0.39
C ILE A 310 -14.97 -8.96 -1.27
N LYS A 311 -14.06 -9.78 -0.76
CA LYS A 311 -13.48 -10.90 -1.53
C LYS A 311 -14.50 -12.02 -1.73
N ASN A 312 -14.56 -12.55 -2.95
CA ASN A 312 -15.33 -13.76 -3.21
C ASN A 312 -14.64 -14.99 -2.60
N PRO A 313 -15.32 -16.15 -2.51
CA PRO A 313 -14.76 -17.35 -1.89
C PRO A 313 -13.45 -17.85 -2.53
N VAL A 314 -13.30 -17.68 -3.86
CA VAL A 314 -12.07 -18.07 -4.59
C VAL A 314 -10.92 -17.16 -4.21
N GLU A 315 -11.14 -15.84 -4.18
CA GLU A 315 -10.13 -14.86 -3.75
C GLU A 315 -9.70 -15.10 -2.30
N LEU A 316 -10.64 -15.39 -1.38
CA LEU A 316 -10.32 -15.68 0.02
C LEU A 316 -9.51 -16.98 0.19
N ASP A 317 -9.92 -18.06 -0.47
CA ASP A 317 -9.20 -19.34 -0.41
C ASP A 317 -7.77 -19.19 -0.90
N GLY A 318 -7.61 -18.44 -1.96
CA GLY A 318 -6.30 -18.19 -2.49
C GLY A 318 -5.43 -17.30 -1.62
N LEU A 319 -5.94 -16.22 -1.03
CA LEU A 319 -5.23 -15.43 -0.04
C LEU A 319 -4.73 -16.32 1.11
N LYS A 320 -5.60 -17.17 1.69
CA LYS A 320 -5.23 -18.12 2.74
C LYS A 320 -4.11 -19.07 2.31
N LYS A 321 -4.19 -19.64 1.11
CA LYS A 321 -3.15 -20.53 0.56
C LYS A 321 -1.83 -19.81 0.29
N ALA A 322 -1.88 -18.55 -0.16
CA ALA A 322 -0.70 -17.73 -0.34
C ALA A 322 0.03 -17.50 0.98
N HIS A 323 -0.70 -17.13 2.02
CA HIS A 323 -0.14 -16.93 3.36
C HIS A 323 0.50 -18.18 3.97
N ILE A 324 -0.02 -19.37 3.67
CA ILE A 324 0.59 -20.64 4.09
C ILE A 324 1.94 -20.85 3.37
N ARG A 325 1.98 -20.67 2.03
CA ARG A 325 3.23 -20.83 1.25
C ARG A 325 4.30 -19.85 1.68
N ASP A 326 3.92 -18.60 1.90
CA ASP A 326 4.84 -17.58 2.34
C ASP A 326 5.29 -17.78 3.79
N GLY A 327 4.40 -18.20 4.68
CA GLY A 327 4.76 -18.56 6.05
C GLY A 327 5.84 -19.64 6.08
N ALA A 328 5.75 -20.63 5.18
CA ALA A 328 6.82 -21.63 5.02
C ALA A 328 8.13 -20.99 4.51
N ALA A 329 8.07 -20.05 3.53
CA ALA A 329 9.26 -19.34 3.05
C ALA A 329 9.91 -18.49 4.15
N ILE A 330 9.09 -17.82 4.97
CA ILE A 330 9.56 -17.05 6.13
C ILE A 330 10.24 -17.96 7.14
N VAL A 331 9.65 -19.09 7.52
CA VAL A 331 10.30 -20.04 8.46
C VAL A 331 11.64 -20.50 7.89
N GLN A 332 11.71 -20.87 6.62
CA GLN A 332 12.95 -21.28 5.95
C GLN A 332 14.00 -20.17 5.99
N TYR A 333 13.59 -18.95 5.73
CA TYR A 333 14.46 -17.77 5.82
C TYR A 333 14.99 -17.56 7.25
N ILE A 334 14.11 -17.64 8.27
CA ILE A 334 14.52 -17.45 9.66
C ILE A 334 15.50 -18.53 10.11
N VAL A 335 15.22 -19.78 9.76
CA VAL A 335 16.12 -20.91 10.05
C VAL A 335 17.49 -20.69 9.42
N TRP A 336 17.53 -20.26 8.15
CA TRP A 336 18.77 -19.92 7.48
C TRP A 336 19.49 -18.75 8.17
N LEU A 337 18.78 -17.67 8.50
CA LEU A 337 19.37 -16.51 9.14
C LEU A 337 19.91 -16.84 10.53
N ASP A 338 19.16 -17.59 11.34
CA ASP A 338 19.58 -18.04 12.67
C ASP A 338 20.89 -18.84 12.59
N LYS A 339 20.98 -19.76 11.63
CA LYS A 339 22.21 -20.53 11.36
C LYS A 339 23.38 -19.64 10.97
N GLN A 340 23.19 -18.70 10.04
CA GLN A 340 24.25 -17.78 9.60
C GLN A 340 24.73 -16.88 10.75
N MET A 341 23.82 -16.37 11.57
CA MET A 341 24.17 -15.53 12.71
C MET A 341 24.98 -16.31 13.76
N GLN A 342 24.68 -17.59 13.96
CA GLN A 342 25.48 -18.46 14.84
C GLN A 342 26.87 -18.75 14.27
N GLU A 343 26.97 -19.08 12.99
CA GLU A 343 28.23 -19.42 12.32
C GLU A 343 29.20 -18.23 12.22
N ILE A 344 28.68 -17.04 11.88
CA ILE A 344 29.50 -15.85 11.62
C ILE A 344 29.83 -15.10 12.91
N TYR A 345 28.82 -14.88 13.77
CA TYR A 345 28.95 -14.01 14.95
C TYR A 345 29.02 -14.77 16.26
N GLY A 346 28.91 -16.12 16.25
CA GLY A 346 28.88 -16.92 17.48
C GLY A 346 27.66 -16.65 18.35
N ALA A 347 26.59 -16.14 17.73
CA ALA A 347 25.35 -15.82 18.42
C ALA A 347 24.66 -17.11 18.93
N SER A 348 23.92 -17.05 20.06
CA SER A 348 23.16 -18.21 20.57
C SER A 348 21.82 -18.39 19.84
N GLY A 349 21.51 -19.54 19.23
CA GLY A 349 20.33 -19.85 18.43
C GLY A 349 19.37 -20.87 19.03
N TYR A 350 18.38 -21.23 18.22
CA TYR A 350 17.51 -22.35 18.52
C TYR A 350 18.10 -23.70 18.06
N PHE A 351 19.22 -23.71 17.33
CA PHE A 351 19.93 -24.94 17.04
C PHE A 351 20.53 -25.52 18.31
N LEU A 352 20.43 -26.84 18.48
CA LEU A 352 20.86 -27.54 19.69
C LEU A 352 22.37 -27.42 19.89
N GLU A 353 22.80 -27.22 21.14
CA GLU A 353 24.20 -27.36 21.56
C GLU A 353 24.67 -28.79 21.26
N GLY A 354 25.45 -28.98 20.24
CA GLY A 354 25.97 -30.29 19.85
C GLY A 354 26.52 -30.37 18.42
N GLU A 355 25.99 -29.56 17.52
CA GLU A 355 26.49 -29.52 16.13
C GLU A 355 27.39 -28.31 15.80
N ALA A 356 27.71 -27.49 16.78
CA ALA A 356 28.69 -26.43 16.61
C ALA A 356 30.07 -27.04 16.38
N THR A 357 30.43 -27.25 15.13
CA THR A 357 31.78 -27.64 14.75
C THR A 357 32.76 -26.57 15.24
N LYS A 358 33.63 -26.96 16.13
CA LYS A 358 34.76 -26.18 16.67
C LYS A 358 35.79 -25.83 15.60
N GLU A 359 35.41 -25.17 14.55
CA GLU A 359 36.38 -24.58 13.62
C GLU A 359 35.89 -23.19 13.21
N LYS A 360 36.47 -22.18 13.87
CA LYS A 360 36.49 -20.81 13.33
C LYS A 360 37.29 -20.81 12.03
N LYS A 361 36.61 -21.11 10.93
CA LYS A 361 37.18 -20.84 9.60
C LYS A 361 36.84 -19.40 9.22
N HIS A 362 37.73 -18.49 9.55
CA HIS A 362 37.85 -17.21 8.86
C HIS A 362 38.32 -17.50 7.41
N SER A 363 37.39 -17.85 6.52
CA SER A 363 37.62 -17.87 5.09
C SER A 363 36.64 -16.96 4.43
N GLY A 364 37.11 -15.85 3.83
CA GLY A 364 36.47 -14.98 2.87
C GLY A 364 34.98 -14.67 3.17
N THR A 365 34.72 -13.94 4.21
CA THR A 365 33.36 -13.76 4.76
C THR A 365 32.48 -12.97 3.82
N VAL A 366 31.48 -13.61 3.27
CA VAL A 366 30.30 -12.93 2.74
C VAL A 366 29.70 -12.17 3.93
N LYS A 367 29.72 -10.83 3.87
CA LYS A 367 29.09 -9.99 4.89
C LYS A 367 27.57 -10.13 4.77
N LEU A 368 26.89 -10.37 5.87
CA LEU A 368 25.43 -10.27 5.93
C LEU A 368 25.04 -8.81 6.11
N THR A 369 24.33 -8.27 5.15
CA THR A 369 23.80 -6.90 5.18
C THR A 369 22.30 -6.91 5.03
N GLU A 370 21.63 -5.81 5.35
CA GLU A 370 20.19 -5.61 5.15
C GLU A 370 19.73 -6.00 3.73
N VAL A 371 20.55 -5.72 2.71
CA VAL A 371 20.30 -6.11 1.31
C VAL A 371 20.44 -7.61 1.12
N THR A 372 21.58 -8.19 1.54
CA THR A 372 21.85 -9.61 1.26
C THR A 372 20.88 -10.56 1.96
N VAL A 373 20.40 -10.19 3.15
CA VAL A 373 19.37 -11.00 3.86
C VAL A 373 18.00 -10.81 3.25
N SER A 374 17.66 -9.62 2.75
CA SER A 374 16.46 -9.35 1.98
C SER A 374 16.40 -10.16 0.69
N ASP A 375 17.49 -10.15 -0.11
CA ASP A 375 17.61 -10.95 -1.34
C ASP A 375 17.46 -12.45 -1.05
N LYS A 376 17.96 -12.89 0.10
CA LYS A 376 17.82 -14.29 0.51
C LYS A 376 16.36 -14.64 0.81
N LEU A 377 15.62 -13.77 1.49
CA LEU A 377 14.18 -13.97 1.72
C LEU A 377 13.43 -14.06 0.38
N GLU A 378 13.73 -13.15 -0.56
CA GLU A 378 13.13 -13.21 -1.90
C GLU A 378 13.46 -14.53 -2.61
N SER A 379 14.68 -15.06 -2.46
CA SER A 379 15.03 -16.35 -3.05
C SER A 379 14.21 -17.52 -2.51
N PHE A 380 13.88 -17.53 -1.21
CA PHE A 380 12.99 -18.54 -0.63
C PHE A 380 11.57 -18.41 -1.17
N ARG A 381 11.05 -17.19 -1.29
CA ARG A 381 9.74 -16.90 -1.90
C ARG A 381 9.69 -17.30 -3.36
N ALA A 382 10.74 -16.99 -4.13
CA ALA A 382 10.85 -17.34 -5.55
C ALA A 382 10.86 -18.87 -5.78
N SER A 383 11.24 -19.66 -4.78
CA SER A 383 11.14 -21.12 -4.83
C SER A 383 9.71 -21.65 -4.65
N LYS A 384 8.77 -20.83 -4.22
CA LYS A 384 7.38 -21.24 -4.01
C LYS A 384 6.58 -21.18 -5.29
N GLU A 385 5.63 -22.12 -5.39
CA GLU A 385 4.72 -22.17 -6.53
C GLU A 385 3.92 -20.86 -6.66
N HIS A 386 3.75 -20.41 -7.89
CA HIS A 386 3.01 -19.20 -8.24
C HIS A 386 3.66 -17.86 -7.86
N PHE A 387 4.89 -17.80 -7.43
CA PHE A 387 5.58 -16.53 -7.16
C PHE A 387 5.67 -15.66 -8.42
N ARG A 388 5.42 -14.35 -8.29
CA ARG A 388 5.43 -13.36 -9.37
C ARG A 388 6.26 -12.11 -9.09
N GLY A 389 6.76 -11.97 -7.88
CA GLY A 389 7.55 -10.83 -7.44
C GLY A 389 7.17 -10.37 -6.05
N LEU A 390 7.76 -9.27 -5.62
CA LEU A 390 7.42 -8.63 -4.34
C LEU A 390 6.14 -7.79 -4.48
N SER A 391 5.41 -7.59 -3.38
CA SER A 391 4.23 -6.72 -3.32
C SER A 391 4.55 -5.29 -2.91
N PHE A 392 5.76 -5.06 -2.37
CA PHE A 392 6.37 -3.77 -2.05
C PHE A 392 7.87 -3.94 -1.83
N PRO A 393 8.68 -2.85 -1.79
CA PRO A 393 10.10 -2.95 -1.46
C PRO A 393 10.29 -3.53 -0.07
N THR A 394 11.00 -4.63 0.06
CA THR A 394 11.25 -5.25 1.37
C THR A 394 11.91 -4.24 2.32
N ILE A 395 11.30 -4.02 3.47
CA ILE A 395 11.87 -3.28 4.58
C ILE A 395 12.74 -4.27 5.36
N SER A 396 14.04 -4.14 5.22
CA SER A 396 15.04 -4.97 5.91
C SER A 396 15.97 -4.03 6.64
N SER A 397 15.85 -3.92 7.96
CA SER A 397 16.43 -2.80 8.71
C SER A 397 16.99 -3.23 10.06
N VAL A 398 18.20 -2.80 10.36
CA VAL A 398 18.94 -3.13 11.59
C VAL A 398 19.09 -1.89 12.46
N GLY A 399 18.78 -2.01 13.74
CA GLY A 399 18.98 -0.95 14.74
C GLY A 399 18.31 0.38 14.36
N PRO A 400 19.06 1.48 14.22
CA PRO A 400 18.50 2.80 13.89
C PRO A 400 17.71 2.87 12.58
N ASN A 401 18.07 2.06 11.58
CA ASN A 401 17.35 2.01 10.30
C ASN A 401 15.91 1.51 10.49
N ALA A 402 15.65 0.70 11.50
CA ALA A 402 14.31 0.21 11.82
C ALA A 402 13.36 1.32 12.34
N ALA A 403 13.90 2.48 12.74
CA ALA A 403 13.09 3.64 13.08
C ALA A 403 12.48 4.34 11.84
N ILE A 404 13.02 4.08 10.65
CA ILE A 404 12.50 4.58 9.37
C ILE A 404 11.42 3.61 8.89
N MET A 405 10.15 3.96 9.05
CA MET A 405 8.99 3.07 8.88
C MET A 405 8.94 2.36 7.52
N HIS A 406 9.32 3.05 6.45
CA HIS A 406 9.38 2.52 5.09
C HIS A 406 10.83 2.50 4.56
N TYR A 407 11.77 2.06 5.42
CA TYR A 407 13.17 1.93 5.05
C TYR A 407 13.34 0.95 3.88
N SER A 408 14.07 1.36 2.87
CA SER A 408 14.47 0.49 1.76
C SER A 408 15.99 0.43 1.71
N PRO A 409 16.62 -0.71 2.02
CA PRO A 409 18.07 -0.80 2.05
C PRO A 409 18.67 -0.62 0.67
N GLN A 410 19.77 0.15 0.59
CA GLN A 410 20.54 0.36 -0.64
C GLN A 410 21.93 -0.25 -0.45
N SER A 411 22.46 -0.88 -1.48
CA SER A 411 23.74 -1.60 -1.41
C SER A 411 24.91 -0.75 -0.89
N GLU A 412 24.87 0.57 -1.17
CA GLU A 412 25.92 1.52 -0.82
C GLU A 412 25.83 2.01 0.62
N THR A 413 24.65 1.95 1.25
CA THR A 413 24.38 2.59 2.55
C THR A 413 23.79 1.67 3.59
N CYS A 414 23.40 0.44 3.22
CA CYS A 414 22.78 -0.52 4.12
C CYS A 414 23.71 -0.93 5.27
N ALA A 415 23.13 -1.22 6.41
CA ALA A 415 23.86 -1.72 7.58
C ALA A 415 24.25 -3.18 7.43
N GLU A 416 25.33 -3.58 8.12
CA GLU A 416 25.68 -4.99 8.37
C GLU A 416 24.78 -5.54 9.48
N MET A 417 24.43 -6.84 9.39
CA MET A 417 23.66 -7.52 10.43
C MET A 417 24.42 -7.52 11.75
N ASP A 418 23.81 -7.04 12.80
CA ASP A 418 24.41 -6.95 14.13
C ASP A 418 23.63 -7.84 15.12
N PRO A 419 24.29 -8.84 15.76
CA PRO A 419 23.63 -9.70 16.74
C PRO A 419 23.14 -8.97 17.99
N ASN A 420 23.58 -7.74 18.23
CA ASN A 420 23.20 -6.92 19.38
C ASN A 420 22.09 -5.91 19.07
N SER A 421 21.67 -5.82 17.80
CA SER A 421 20.64 -4.89 17.34
C SER A 421 19.34 -5.59 16.97
N ILE A 422 18.24 -4.86 17.02
CA ILE A 422 16.96 -5.32 16.47
C ILE A 422 17.09 -5.40 14.95
N TYR A 423 16.55 -6.44 14.39
CA TYR A 423 16.28 -6.56 12.97
C TYR A 423 14.77 -6.55 12.74
N LEU A 424 14.27 -5.54 12.04
CA LEU A 424 12.90 -5.43 11.57
C LEU A 424 12.87 -5.83 10.10
N CYS A 425 12.09 -6.86 9.80
CA CYS A 425 11.85 -7.30 8.43
C CYS A 425 10.36 -7.25 8.13
N ASP A 426 10.00 -6.37 7.21
CA ASP A 426 8.66 -6.23 6.68
C ASP A 426 8.70 -6.48 5.18
N SER A 427 7.92 -7.44 4.71
CA SER A 427 8.02 -7.87 3.33
C SER A 427 6.79 -8.65 2.87
N GLY A 428 6.43 -8.47 1.61
CA GLY A 428 5.31 -9.14 0.99
C GLY A 428 5.63 -9.66 -0.40
N ALA A 429 4.82 -10.60 -0.89
CA ALA A 429 4.96 -11.19 -2.21
C ALA A 429 3.66 -11.18 -2.99
N GLN A 430 3.79 -11.01 -4.31
CA GLN A 430 2.77 -11.31 -5.29
C GLN A 430 2.90 -12.80 -5.67
N LEU A 431 1.91 -13.58 -5.32
CA LEU A 431 1.77 -14.92 -5.87
C LEU A 431 0.71 -14.86 -6.96
N PHE A 432 0.84 -15.64 -8.05
CA PHE A 432 -0.15 -15.67 -9.12
C PHE A 432 -1.51 -15.93 -8.47
N ASN A 433 -2.31 -14.85 -8.36
CA ASN A 433 -3.63 -14.76 -7.77
C ASN A 433 -3.76 -14.11 -6.39
N TYR A 434 -2.67 -13.84 -5.64
CA TYR A 434 -2.81 -13.37 -4.27
C TYR A 434 -1.63 -12.49 -3.85
N ILE A 435 -1.89 -11.42 -3.09
CA ILE A 435 -0.89 -10.67 -2.36
C ILE A 435 -0.71 -11.33 -0.99
N PHE A 436 0.52 -11.40 -0.56
CA PHE A 436 0.88 -11.72 0.80
C PHE A 436 1.64 -10.52 1.41
N GLU A 437 1.28 -10.19 2.62
CA GLU A 437 2.01 -9.26 3.47
C GLU A 437 2.27 -9.96 4.81
N ALA A 438 3.51 -10.04 5.23
CA ALA A 438 3.88 -10.52 6.55
C ALA A 438 5.05 -9.74 7.10
N LEU A 439 4.85 -9.30 8.30
CA LEU A 439 5.85 -8.74 9.15
C LEU A 439 6.27 -9.76 10.21
N THR A 440 7.55 -9.98 10.26
CA THR A 440 8.15 -10.65 11.41
C THR A 440 9.19 -9.70 11.98
N PRO A 441 8.96 -9.12 13.16
CA PRO A 441 10.04 -8.55 13.91
C PRO A 441 10.95 -9.69 14.31
N GLN A 442 12.06 -9.82 13.59
CA GLN A 442 13.03 -10.85 13.89
C GLN A 442 14.27 -10.23 14.47
N LYS A 443 14.65 -10.77 15.60
CA LYS A 443 15.96 -10.60 16.13
C LYS A 443 16.90 -11.57 15.44
N ALA A 444 17.82 -11.02 14.64
CA ALA A 444 19.05 -11.73 14.41
C ALA A 444 19.66 -11.93 15.79
N HIS A 445 19.69 -13.10 16.25
CA HIS A 445 20.17 -13.65 17.50
C HIS A 445 20.86 -12.68 18.46
N MET A 446 20.29 -12.39 19.60
CA MET A 446 20.86 -11.54 20.64
C MET A 446 21.32 -12.31 21.88
N GLN A 447 22.55 -12.06 22.26
CA GLN A 447 23.00 -12.19 23.63
C GLN A 447 22.57 -10.90 24.39
N MET A 448 21.57 -11.04 25.26
CA MET A 448 20.82 -9.94 25.90
C MET A 448 21.55 -9.22 27.02
N SER A 449 22.86 -8.97 26.94
CA SER A 449 23.54 -8.35 28.06
C SER A 449 23.50 -6.81 28.10
N ASN A 450 23.15 -6.11 27.02
CA ASN A 450 23.29 -4.64 26.97
C ASN A 450 22.22 -3.85 26.20
N LEU A 451 21.07 -4.43 25.77
CA LEU A 451 20.00 -3.59 25.25
C LEU A 451 19.22 -2.96 26.39
N SER A 452 18.97 -1.66 26.26
CA SER A 452 18.29 -0.87 27.29
C SER A 452 16.98 -1.54 27.72
N MET A 453 16.66 -1.47 29.01
CA MET A 453 15.39 -1.92 29.59
C MET A 453 14.17 -1.39 28.80
N ALA A 454 14.31 -0.24 28.15
CA ALA A 454 13.29 0.38 27.32
C ALA A 454 12.73 -0.54 26.22
N PHE A 455 13.55 -1.33 25.55
CA PHE A 455 13.07 -2.24 24.48
C PHE A 455 12.19 -3.38 25.01
N HIS A 456 12.56 -3.99 26.14
CA HIS A 456 11.77 -5.06 26.76
C HIS A 456 10.41 -4.60 27.26
N ASP A 457 10.29 -3.32 27.59
CA ASP A 457 9.05 -2.76 28.12
C ASP A 457 8.09 -2.32 26.99
N GLN A 458 8.57 -2.09 25.77
CA GLN A 458 7.77 -1.57 24.65
C GLN A 458 7.23 -2.66 23.72
N THR A 459 7.95 -3.74 23.48
CA THR A 459 7.48 -4.87 22.65
C THR A 459 6.18 -5.49 23.14
N PRO A 460 5.99 -5.72 24.47
CA PRO A 460 4.72 -6.23 24.98
C PRO A 460 3.55 -5.32 24.70
N GLU A 461 3.72 -4.00 24.73
CA GLU A 461 2.64 -3.05 24.50
C GLU A 461 2.18 -3.03 23.05
N VAL A 462 3.10 -3.17 22.10
CA VAL A 462 2.76 -3.38 20.68
C VAL A 462 2.01 -4.71 20.50
N LEU A 463 2.50 -5.80 21.12
CA LEU A 463 1.84 -7.11 21.05
C LEU A 463 0.45 -7.11 21.69
N LYS A 464 0.26 -6.43 22.83
CA LYS A 464 -1.06 -6.27 23.47
C LYS A 464 -2.05 -5.56 22.55
N GLY A 465 -1.60 -4.50 21.85
CA GLY A 465 -2.41 -3.77 20.87
C GLY A 465 -2.80 -4.67 19.70
N HIS A 466 -1.85 -5.44 19.18
CA HIS A 466 -2.04 -6.41 18.11
C HIS A 466 -3.04 -7.52 18.53
N ILE A 467 -2.89 -8.12 19.70
CA ILE A 467 -3.82 -9.12 20.23
C ILE A 467 -5.21 -8.52 20.43
N ALA A 468 -5.30 -7.31 20.99
CA ALA A 468 -6.57 -6.66 21.28
C ALA A 468 -7.37 -6.35 20.00
N LEU A 469 -6.71 -5.88 18.95
CA LEU A 469 -7.34 -5.65 17.65
C LEU A 469 -7.70 -6.97 16.97
N GLY A 470 -6.75 -7.90 16.85
CA GLY A 470 -6.96 -9.17 16.15
C GLY A 470 -8.05 -10.08 16.76
N ASN A 471 -8.35 -9.92 18.06
CA ASN A 471 -9.42 -10.61 18.77
C ASN A 471 -10.71 -9.80 18.90
N ALA A 472 -10.80 -8.62 18.29
CA ALA A 472 -11.97 -7.76 18.43
C ALA A 472 -13.24 -8.41 17.89
N VAL A 473 -14.33 -8.28 18.66
CA VAL A 473 -15.69 -8.58 18.22
C VAL A 473 -16.47 -7.26 18.23
N PHE A 474 -17.06 -6.90 17.11
CA PHE A 474 -17.67 -5.59 16.92
C PHE A 474 -18.98 -5.67 16.13
N PRO A 475 -19.93 -4.72 16.35
CA PRO A 475 -21.19 -4.70 15.62
C PRO A 475 -20.98 -4.47 14.13
N ASN A 476 -21.79 -5.11 13.29
CA ASN A 476 -21.87 -4.78 11.87
C ASN A 476 -22.16 -3.28 11.67
N GLY A 477 -21.49 -2.66 10.68
CA GLY A 477 -21.53 -1.23 10.45
C GLY A 477 -20.44 -0.43 11.19
N THR A 478 -19.56 -1.09 11.93
CA THR A 478 -18.40 -0.44 12.58
C THR A 478 -17.37 -0.02 11.53
N CYS A 479 -16.90 1.22 11.62
CA CYS A 479 -15.80 1.74 10.80
C CYS A 479 -14.44 1.49 11.47
N GLY A 480 -13.38 1.32 10.68
CA GLY A 480 -12.07 0.94 11.20
C GLY A 480 -11.42 1.97 12.13
N HIS A 481 -11.74 3.27 12.02
CA HIS A 481 -11.22 4.27 12.95
C HIS A 481 -11.68 4.05 14.41
N THR A 482 -12.81 3.37 14.62
CA THR A 482 -13.27 2.99 15.94
C THR A 482 -12.45 1.83 16.51
N LEU A 483 -11.92 0.96 15.65
CA LEU A 483 -11.11 -0.19 16.05
C LEU A 483 -9.63 0.17 16.26
N ASP A 484 -9.13 1.20 15.62
CA ASP A 484 -7.73 1.66 15.71
C ASP A 484 -7.29 1.91 17.16
N ILE A 485 -8.20 2.39 18.01
CA ILE A 485 -7.92 2.64 19.44
C ILE A 485 -7.50 1.37 20.20
N LEU A 486 -7.99 0.19 19.78
CA LEU A 486 -7.65 -1.07 20.45
C LEU A 486 -6.16 -1.37 20.35
N ALA A 487 -5.57 -1.08 19.19
CA ALA A 487 -4.14 -1.25 18.95
C ALA A 487 -3.27 -0.20 19.66
N ARG A 488 -3.79 1.05 19.80
CA ARG A 488 -3.01 2.14 20.41
C ARG A 488 -3.12 2.22 21.93
N LEU A 489 -4.23 1.76 22.49
CA LEU A 489 -4.52 1.93 23.92
C LEU A 489 -3.42 1.39 24.86
N PRO A 490 -2.78 0.24 24.60
CA PRO A 490 -1.66 -0.22 25.43
C PRO A 490 -0.46 0.74 25.41
N LEU A 491 -0.11 1.29 24.24
CA LEU A 491 0.98 2.26 24.08
C LEU A 491 0.66 3.59 24.78
N TRP A 492 -0.55 4.11 24.65
CA TRP A 492 -0.97 5.37 25.26
C TRP A 492 -0.86 5.38 26.79
N LYS A 493 -1.01 4.23 27.44
CA LYS A 493 -0.80 4.11 28.89
C LYS A 493 0.60 4.52 29.34
N TYR A 494 1.57 4.43 28.42
CA TYR A 494 2.96 4.80 28.67
C TYR A 494 3.37 6.10 27.98
N GLY A 495 2.43 6.81 27.35
CA GLY A 495 2.71 8.02 26.59
C GLY A 495 3.40 7.76 25.26
N LEU A 496 3.26 6.55 24.71
CA LEU A 496 3.82 6.12 23.43
C LEU A 496 2.73 6.11 22.36
N ASP A 497 3.14 6.24 21.07
CA ASP A 497 2.25 6.16 19.91
C ASP A 497 3.07 5.90 18.64
N TYR A 498 2.39 5.70 17.50
CA TYR A 498 3.00 5.58 16.18
C TYR A 498 2.26 6.43 15.15
N ARG A 499 2.97 6.83 14.06
CA ARG A 499 2.52 7.87 13.10
C ARG A 499 1.85 7.33 11.85
N HIS A 500 1.68 6.00 11.72
CA HIS A 500 1.00 5.37 10.59
C HIS A 500 -0.41 4.85 10.96
N GLY A 501 -1.18 4.37 9.98
CA GLY A 501 -2.42 3.65 10.22
C GLY A 501 -2.14 2.29 10.87
N THR A 502 -3.14 1.70 11.51
CA THR A 502 -3.01 0.39 12.13
C THR A 502 -3.32 -0.74 11.14
N GLY A 503 -4.00 -0.42 10.03
CA GLY A 503 -4.30 -1.42 9.03
C GLY A 503 -5.04 -0.88 7.80
N HIS A 504 -4.95 -1.66 6.73
CA HIS A 504 -5.56 -1.40 5.43
C HIS A 504 -6.02 -2.73 4.81
N GLY A 505 -6.84 -2.68 3.77
CA GLY A 505 -7.17 -3.85 2.98
C GLY A 505 -5.98 -4.34 2.16
N VAL A 506 -6.02 -5.61 1.76
CA VAL A 506 -5.03 -6.24 0.88
C VAL A 506 -5.75 -6.78 -0.35
N GLY A 507 -5.24 -6.46 -1.54
CA GLY A 507 -5.84 -6.85 -2.82
C GLY A 507 -5.60 -8.33 -3.16
N SER A 508 -6.47 -8.90 -3.98
CA SER A 508 -6.27 -10.24 -4.53
C SER A 508 -5.46 -10.16 -5.83
N TYR A 509 -4.15 -10.35 -5.75
CA TYR A 509 -3.19 -10.14 -6.83
C TYR A 509 -3.36 -8.76 -7.49
N LEU A 510 -3.34 -7.71 -6.63
CA LEU A 510 -3.47 -6.29 -6.99
C LEU A 510 -2.57 -5.43 -6.08
N ASN A 511 -3.08 -4.35 -5.52
CA ASN A 511 -2.31 -3.48 -4.65
C ASN A 511 -2.21 -4.04 -3.22
N VAL A 512 -1.05 -3.93 -2.60
CA VAL A 512 -0.86 -4.26 -1.19
C VAL A 512 -1.72 -3.37 -0.31
N HIS A 513 -1.69 -2.06 -0.53
CA HIS A 513 -2.60 -1.12 0.12
C HIS A 513 -3.91 -1.03 -0.66
N GLU A 514 -4.95 -1.66 -0.16
CA GLU A 514 -6.27 -1.64 -0.77
C GLU A 514 -7.28 -0.91 0.13
N GLY A 515 -8.08 -0.03 -0.48
CA GLY A 515 -9.26 0.55 0.15
C GLY A 515 -10.55 -0.14 -0.33
N PRO A 516 -11.72 0.40 0.08
CA PRO A 516 -11.94 1.71 0.70
C PRO A 516 -11.81 1.73 2.23
N GLN A 517 -11.84 0.56 2.91
CA GLN A 517 -11.69 0.44 4.36
C GLN A 517 -10.24 0.70 4.82
N SER A 518 -10.10 1.16 6.04
CA SER A 518 -8.81 1.20 6.75
C SER A 518 -9.05 1.22 8.26
N ILE A 519 -8.12 0.66 9.02
CA ILE A 519 -8.07 0.79 10.48
C ILE A 519 -7.02 1.86 10.77
N SER A 520 -7.46 3.07 11.15
CA SER A 520 -6.57 4.22 11.28
C SER A 520 -7.19 5.30 12.15
N PHE A 521 -6.35 6.09 12.80
CA PHE A 521 -6.77 7.30 13.53
C PHE A 521 -7.42 8.36 12.62
N LYS A 522 -7.22 8.29 11.30
CA LYS A 522 -7.90 9.17 10.34
C LYS A 522 -9.33 8.65 10.10
N PRO A 523 -10.38 9.44 10.39
CA PRO A 523 -11.75 8.99 10.19
C PRO A 523 -12.04 8.70 8.71
N ARG A 524 -12.57 7.51 8.45
CA ARG A 524 -13.18 7.10 7.18
C ARG A 524 -14.53 6.46 7.48
N ASN A 525 -15.58 6.94 6.82
CA ASN A 525 -16.95 6.47 7.04
C ASN A 525 -17.27 5.26 6.13
N VAL A 526 -16.37 4.30 6.10
CA VAL A 526 -16.55 3.04 5.37
C VAL A 526 -16.66 1.93 6.41
N PRO A 527 -17.81 1.28 6.54
CA PRO A 527 -17.97 0.14 7.41
C PRO A 527 -17.10 -1.04 6.97
N ILE A 528 -16.62 -1.80 7.94
CA ILE A 528 -15.94 -3.07 7.71
C ILE A 528 -17.00 -4.16 7.54
N HIS A 529 -16.91 -4.94 6.46
CA HIS A 529 -17.83 -6.02 6.11
C HIS A 529 -17.15 -7.38 6.12
N ALA A 530 -17.94 -8.43 6.32
CA ALA A 530 -17.47 -9.81 6.15
C ALA A 530 -16.81 -10.00 4.76
N SER A 531 -15.80 -10.85 4.70
CA SER A 531 -14.98 -11.13 3.51
C SER A 531 -14.06 -9.98 3.06
N MET A 532 -13.98 -8.87 3.80
CA MET A 532 -12.88 -7.91 3.64
C MET A 532 -11.60 -8.44 4.31
N THR A 533 -10.47 -7.98 3.80
CA THR A 533 -9.17 -8.12 4.45
C THR A 533 -8.82 -6.84 5.21
N ALA A 534 -8.03 -6.98 6.26
CA ALA A 534 -7.39 -5.85 6.95
C ALA A 534 -6.03 -6.29 7.49
N THR A 535 -5.02 -5.43 7.42
CA THR A 535 -3.80 -5.61 8.19
C THR A 535 -4.03 -5.20 9.65
N ASP A 536 -3.23 -5.75 10.54
CA ASP A 536 -3.16 -5.42 11.97
C ASP A 536 -1.68 -5.23 12.30
N GLU A 537 -1.22 -3.97 12.17
CA GLU A 537 0.21 -3.60 12.12
C GLU A 537 0.60 -2.50 13.13
N PRO A 538 0.24 -2.59 14.42
CA PRO A 538 0.73 -1.63 15.40
C PRO A 538 2.25 -1.64 15.49
N GLY A 539 2.84 -0.49 15.82
CA GLY A 539 4.28 -0.34 15.94
C GLY A 539 4.71 0.67 16.98
N TYR A 540 6.03 0.76 17.20
CA TYR A 540 6.69 1.81 17.93
C TYR A 540 8.07 2.08 17.32
N TYR A 541 8.44 3.34 17.19
CA TYR A 541 9.66 3.75 16.51
C TYR A 541 10.36 4.84 17.33
N GLU A 542 11.65 4.63 17.60
CA GLU A 542 12.49 5.58 18.34
C GLU A 542 13.61 6.06 17.43
N ASP A 543 13.48 7.29 16.95
CA ASP A 543 14.39 7.90 15.99
C ASP A 543 15.85 7.76 16.41
N GLY A 544 16.69 7.22 15.53
CA GLY A 544 18.12 7.00 15.77
C GLY A 544 18.44 5.81 16.68
N ASN A 545 17.46 5.01 17.08
CA ASN A 545 17.64 3.87 17.99
C ASN A 545 17.09 2.56 17.41
N PHE A 546 15.77 2.38 17.31
CA PHE A 546 15.16 1.16 16.80
C PHE A 546 13.70 1.36 16.35
N GLY A 547 13.13 0.36 15.69
CA GLY A 547 11.70 0.25 15.40
C GLY A 547 11.17 -1.15 15.68
N ILE A 548 9.89 -1.21 16.03
CA ILE A 548 9.12 -2.44 16.23
C ILE A 548 7.82 -2.32 15.44
N ARG A 549 7.44 -3.34 14.67
CA ARG A 549 6.12 -3.51 14.08
C ARG A 549 5.74 -4.98 14.16
N LEU A 550 4.51 -5.28 14.52
CA LEU A 550 3.94 -6.62 14.49
C LEU A 550 2.77 -6.58 13.52
N GLU A 551 2.75 -7.50 12.56
CA GLU A 551 1.70 -7.48 11.56
C GLU A 551 1.19 -8.86 11.21
N ASN A 552 -0.14 -8.92 11.08
CA ASN A 552 -0.87 -10.02 10.48
C ASN A 552 -1.91 -9.49 9.51
N VAL A 553 -2.20 -10.24 8.47
CA VAL A 553 -3.40 -10.02 7.66
C VAL A 553 -4.56 -10.79 8.28
N LEU A 554 -5.67 -10.10 8.42
CA LEU A 554 -6.92 -10.57 8.98
C LEU A 554 -7.99 -10.65 7.90
N VAL A 555 -8.87 -11.63 7.97
CA VAL A 555 -10.11 -11.70 7.20
C VAL A 555 -11.27 -11.41 8.13
N VAL A 556 -12.15 -10.50 7.75
CA VAL A 556 -13.36 -10.19 8.50
C VAL A 556 -14.38 -11.31 8.31
N THR A 557 -14.91 -11.83 9.41
CA THR A 557 -15.88 -12.92 9.43
C THR A 557 -17.08 -12.57 10.31
N ASP A 558 -18.22 -13.23 10.07
CA ASP A 558 -19.36 -13.16 10.98
C ASP A 558 -19.00 -13.76 12.34
N ALA A 559 -19.39 -13.07 13.42
CA ALA A 559 -19.20 -13.53 14.78
C ALA A 559 -20.52 -14.03 15.38
N ASN A 560 -20.49 -15.26 15.91
CA ASN A 560 -21.62 -15.80 16.65
C ASN A 560 -21.53 -15.37 18.13
N THR A 561 -22.31 -14.39 18.52
CA THR A 561 -22.36 -13.85 19.88
C THR A 561 -23.56 -14.36 20.67
N LYS A 562 -23.45 -14.42 22.00
CA LYS A 562 -24.54 -14.85 22.89
C LYS A 562 -25.78 -13.95 22.76
N PHE A 563 -25.61 -12.68 22.49
CA PHE A 563 -26.66 -11.67 22.33
C PHE A 563 -26.44 -10.89 21.04
N ASN A 564 -27.53 -10.41 20.42
CA ASN A 564 -27.49 -9.59 19.21
C ASN A 564 -28.27 -8.30 19.45
N PHE A 565 -27.60 -7.29 19.99
CA PHE A 565 -28.23 -6.00 20.32
C PHE A 565 -28.68 -5.27 19.06
N GLY A 566 -29.98 -5.01 18.98
CA GLY A 566 -30.59 -4.30 17.85
C GLY A 566 -30.56 -5.09 16.52
N ASP A 567 -30.41 -6.39 16.57
CA ASP A 567 -30.37 -7.31 15.41
C ASP A 567 -29.36 -6.92 14.31
N LYS A 568 -28.27 -6.27 14.71
CA LYS A 568 -27.25 -5.75 13.77
C LYS A 568 -26.31 -6.82 13.22
N GLY A 569 -26.17 -7.95 13.93
CA GLY A 569 -25.07 -8.90 13.71
C GLY A 569 -23.75 -8.39 14.26
N TYR A 570 -22.79 -9.27 14.37
CA TYR A 570 -21.44 -8.96 14.84
C TYR A 570 -20.39 -9.56 13.91
N MET A 571 -19.25 -8.88 13.83
CA MET A 571 -18.08 -9.27 13.06
C MET A 571 -16.94 -9.62 14.00
N SER A 572 -16.00 -10.43 13.53
CA SER A 572 -14.71 -10.73 14.15
C SER A 572 -13.64 -10.87 13.08
N PHE A 573 -12.42 -11.17 13.51
CA PHE A 573 -11.30 -11.37 12.61
C PHE A 573 -10.80 -12.82 12.65
N GLU A 574 -10.42 -13.33 11.48
CA GLU A 574 -9.68 -14.57 11.29
C GLU A 574 -8.24 -14.24 10.87
N HIS A 575 -7.24 -14.67 11.64
CA HIS A 575 -5.83 -14.54 11.25
C HIS A 575 -5.51 -15.50 10.10
N ILE A 576 -4.83 -14.98 9.07
CA ILE A 576 -4.39 -15.80 7.94
C ILE A 576 -2.87 -15.75 7.72
N THR A 577 -2.14 -14.87 8.41
CA THR A 577 -0.66 -14.84 8.41
C THR A 577 -0.12 -15.88 9.40
N TRP A 578 0.90 -16.65 8.97
CA TRP A 578 1.51 -17.71 9.75
C TRP A 578 3.02 -17.52 9.85
N ALA A 579 3.46 -16.74 10.83
CA ALA A 579 4.86 -16.54 11.17
C ALA A 579 5.03 -16.57 12.71
N PRO A 580 6.00 -17.32 13.27
CA PRO A 580 6.11 -17.44 14.72
C PRO A 580 6.63 -16.16 15.34
N TYR A 581 6.00 -15.69 16.42
CA TYR A 581 6.54 -14.61 17.25
C TYR A 581 7.81 -15.06 17.99
N GLN A 582 8.80 -14.17 18.06
CA GLN A 582 10.06 -14.43 18.77
C GLN A 582 9.88 -14.24 20.27
N ILE A 583 9.63 -15.33 21.00
CA ILE A 583 9.40 -15.32 22.47
C ILE A 583 10.53 -14.60 23.23
N LYS A 584 11.77 -14.72 22.76
CA LYS A 584 12.95 -14.05 23.37
C LYS A 584 12.86 -12.53 23.36
N MET A 585 12.01 -11.96 22.53
CA MET A 585 11.79 -10.51 22.44
C MET A 585 10.65 -10.02 23.31
N ILE A 586 9.91 -10.91 23.95
CA ILE A 586 8.70 -10.60 24.69
C ILE A 586 8.97 -10.72 26.19
N ASN A 587 8.70 -9.66 26.94
CA ASN A 587 8.65 -9.73 28.38
C ASN A 587 7.35 -10.39 28.81
N LEU A 588 7.36 -11.72 28.99
CA LEU A 588 6.18 -12.51 29.29
C LEU A 588 5.50 -12.08 30.62
N LYS A 589 6.24 -11.51 31.56
CA LYS A 589 5.68 -11.01 32.82
C LYS A 589 4.76 -9.78 32.64
N SER A 590 4.84 -9.12 31.51
CA SER A 590 3.97 -7.98 31.15
C SER A 590 2.67 -8.44 30.52
N LEU A 591 2.56 -9.69 30.06
CA LEU A 591 1.35 -10.26 29.45
C LEU A 591 0.40 -10.79 30.51
N THR A 592 -0.90 -10.73 30.22
CA THR A 592 -1.92 -11.43 30.99
C THR A 592 -1.93 -12.92 30.65
N PRO A 593 -2.52 -13.78 31.51
CA PRO A 593 -2.67 -15.21 31.19
C PRO A 593 -3.39 -15.44 29.86
N GLU A 594 -4.43 -14.66 29.55
CA GLU A 594 -5.21 -14.76 28.31
C GLU A 594 -4.37 -14.39 27.08
N GLU A 595 -3.48 -13.41 27.19
CA GLU A 595 -2.56 -13.02 26.11
C GLU A 595 -1.49 -14.09 25.89
N ILE A 596 -1.02 -14.75 26.94
CA ILE A 596 -0.10 -15.91 26.85
C ILE A 596 -0.81 -17.10 26.20
N ASP A 597 -2.05 -17.38 26.61
CA ASP A 597 -2.85 -18.46 26.00
C ASP A 597 -3.09 -18.21 24.51
N TRP A 598 -3.38 -16.96 24.13
CA TRP A 598 -3.50 -16.57 22.73
C TRP A 598 -2.20 -16.82 21.94
N LEU A 599 -1.06 -16.39 22.48
CA LEU A 599 0.26 -16.58 21.86
C LEU A 599 0.59 -18.06 21.66
N ASN A 600 0.33 -18.87 22.69
CA ASN A 600 0.53 -20.32 22.63
C ASN A 600 -0.40 -20.99 21.59
N ALA A 601 -1.66 -20.58 21.53
CA ALA A 601 -2.61 -21.09 20.54
C ALA A 601 -2.20 -20.69 19.10
N TYR A 602 -1.76 -19.44 18.88
CA TYR A 602 -1.26 -18.99 17.60
C TYR A 602 -0.01 -19.80 17.17
N HIS A 603 0.94 -20.01 18.08
CA HIS A 603 2.14 -20.81 17.82
C HIS A 603 1.80 -22.28 17.49
N SER A 604 0.81 -22.87 18.18
CA SER A 604 0.34 -24.20 17.85
C SER A 604 -0.21 -24.27 16.43
N ARG A 605 -1.04 -23.30 16.03
CA ARG A 605 -1.57 -23.22 14.67
C ARG A 605 -0.47 -23.01 13.63
N CYS A 606 0.56 -22.18 13.90
CA CYS A 606 1.73 -22.05 13.01
C CYS A 606 2.40 -23.41 12.77
N ARG A 607 2.63 -24.20 13.83
CA ARG A 607 3.22 -25.55 13.68
C ARG A 607 2.37 -26.47 12.82
N ASP A 608 1.06 -26.54 13.13
CA ASP A 608 0.15 -27.47 12.47
C ASP A 608 -0.01 -27.14 10.97
N ILE A 609 -0.09 -25.85 10.64
CA ILE A 609 -0.32 -25.37 9.28
C ILE A 609 0.96 -25.47 8.44
N LEU A 610 2.12 -25.12 9.01
CA LEU A 610 3.37 -25.04 8.25
C LEU A 610 4.15 -26.35 8.18
N ALA A 611 3.94 -27.28 9.13
CA ALA A 611 4.66 -28.56 9.18
C ALA A 611 4.71 -29.34 7.85
N PRO A 612 3.65 -29.40 7.03
CA PRO A 612 3.69 -30.13 5.75
C PRO A 612 4.62 -29.52 4.69
N TYR A 613 5.08 -28.28 4.88
CA TYR A 613 5.84 -27.49 3.90
C TYR A 613 7.31 -27.31 4.30
N LEU A 614 7.74 -27.89 5.43
CA LEU A 614 9.06 -27.75 6.03
C LEU A 614 9.80 -29.07 6.05
N ASP A 615 11.14 -29.02 5.93
CA ASP A 615 11.97 -30.18 6.15
C ASP A 615 12.13 -30.52 7.66
N GLU A 616 12.82 -31.61 7.97
CA GLU A 616 13.01 -32.08 9.35
C GLU A 616 13.74 -31.04 10.23
N THR A 617 14.74 -30.37 9.68
CA THR A 617 15.54 -29.34 10.39
C THR A 617 14.72 -28.08 10.64
N GLU A 618 14.01 -27.62 9.61
CA GLU A 618 13.13 -26.45 9.66
C GLU A 618 11.98 -26.69 10.66
N LEU A 619 11.39 -27.87 10.61
CA LEU A 619 10.30 -28.26 11.54
C LEU A 619 10.81 -28.39 12.98
N ALA A 620 12.01 -28.94 13.20
CA ALA A 620 12.62 -29.01 14.52
C ALA A 620 12.86 -27.61 15.09
N TRP A 621 13.39 -26.68 14.27
CA TRP A 621 13.56 -25.30 14.64
C TRP A 621 12.21 -24.64 14.98
N LEU A 622 11.18 -24.80 14.13
CA LEU A 622 9.85 -24.22 14.36
C LEU A 622 9.25 -24.73 15.68
N LYS A 623 9.35 -26.02 15.95
CA LYS A 623 8.88 -26.62 17.23
C LYS A 623 9.57 -25.96 18.43
N LYS A 624 10.90 -25.75 18.34
CA LYS A 624 11.69 -25.11 19.40
C LYS A 624 11.33 -23.63 19.58
N ALA A 625 11.22 -22.89 18.47
CA ALA A 625 10.88 -21.46 18.48
C ALA A 625 9.45 -21.18 19.00
N THR A 626 8.57 -22.18 18.95
CA THR A 626 7.16 -22.08 19.33
C THR A 626 6.80 -22.96 20.53
N GLU A 627 7.78 -23.32 21.38
CA GLU A 627 7.50 -23.97 22.65
C GLU A 627 6.53 -23.12 23.50
N PRO A 628 5.63 -23.74 24.25
CA PRO A 628 4.67 -22.98 25.06
C PRO A 628 5.37 -22.00 26.01
N ALA A 629 4.97 -20.73 25.92
CA ALA A 629 5.42 -19.70 26.83
C ALA A 629 4.67 -19.80 28.17
N SER A 630 5.36 -19.54 29.26
CA SER A 630 4.79 -19.39 30.61
C SER A 630 5.39 -18.15 31.28
N ALA A 631 4.57 -17.41 32.05
CA ALA A 631 5.00 -16.23 32.78
C ALA A 631 5.95 -16.55 33.94
#